data_538cb77440433c88f916bb3d30849228
#
_entry.id   538cb77440433c88f916bb3d30849228
#
_cell.length_a   1.000
_cell.length_b   1.000
_cell.length_c   1.000
_cell.angle_alpha   90.00
_cell.angle_beta   90.00
_cell.angle_gamma   90.00
#
_symmetry.space_group_name_H-M   'P 1'
#
loop_
_entity.id
_entity.type
_entity.pdbx_description
1 polymer ?
#
loop_
_entity_poly.entity_id
_entity_poly.type
_entity_poly.pdbx_seq_one_letter_code
_entity_poly.pdbx_strand_id
1 'polypeptide(L)'
;DSVMNITDIPSVVLTDAMEEEEILQILKCPGIKGVSGKFISQPDLDFAEFKKKCSQENIKMTSFESIMEFTEFKLNSDGLIPVIVQNYKTGEVLMLAYMNEEAFDHTIKTGKMTYYSRSRKTQWVKGETSGHYQYVKSLTIDCDRDTLLAKVDQVGPACHTGNPTCFFQPLVGTDYDETNPLQVFETVYETIVDRKKNPKEGSYTNYLFDKGIDKILKKVGEEATELVIAAKNPNPEEVKYEIADFLYHAMVLMVEKGLTWEDIVKELADR
;
A
#
# COMPACT_ATOMS: atom_id res chain seq x y z
N ASP A 1 1.95 7.66 29.97
CA ASP A 1 1.17 6.50 30.48
C ASP A 1 -0.34 6.75 30.56
N SER A 2 -0.81 7.96 30.81
CA SER A 2 -2.24 8.22 31.04
C SER A 2 -3.11 8.35 29.77
N VAL A 3 -2.52 8.62 28.62
CA VAL A 3 -3.25 8.78 27.34
C VAL A 3 -3.45 7.43 26.63
N MET A 4 -2.57 6.47 26.86
CA MET A 4 -2.53 5.18 26.18
C MET A 4 -3.62 4.18 26.61
N ASN A 5 -4.23 4.41 27.78
CA ASN A 5 -5.29 3.52 28.31
C ASN A 5 -6.71 3.93 27.87
N ILE A 6 -6.85 4.93 27.00
CA ILE A 6 -8.15 5.55 26.66
C ILE A 6 -8.60 5.21 25.23
N THR A 7 -7.72 4.72 24.36
CA THR A 7 -8.10 4.45 22.95
C THR A 7 -7.56 3.11 22.45
N ASP A 8 -8.42 2.28 21.87
CA ASP A 8 -8.04 1.10 21.07
C ASP A 8 -7.54 1.47 19.65
N ILE A 9 -7.22 2.75 19.44
CA ILE A 9 -6.80 3.26 18.12
C ILE A 9 -5.32 2.90 17.89
N PRO A 10 -4.98 2.20 16.78
CA PRO A 10 -3.61 1.95 16.40
C PRO A 10 -2.83 3.25 16.23
N SER A 11 -1.75 3.43 17.00
CA SER A 11 -1.04 4.71 17.08
C SER A 11 0.43 4.57 16.71
N VAL A 12 0.98 5.59 16.04
CA VAL A 12 2.42 5.79 15.88
C VAL A 12 2.85 6.88 16.82
N VAL A 13 3.85 6.59 17.65
CA VAL A 13 4.37 7.54 18.65
C VAL A 13 5.52 8.32 18.05
N LEU A 14 5.45 9.65 18.10
CA LEU A 14 6.59 10.52 17.85
C LEU A 14 7.31 10.75 19.20
N THR A 15 8.59 10.41 19.26
CA THR A 15 9.37 10.52 20.48
C THR A 15 10.75 11.14 20.23
N ASP A 16 11.24 11.87 21.22
CA ASP A 16 12.60 12.38 21.28
C ASP A 16 13.58 11.41 21.98
N ALA A 17 13.10 10.24 22.42
CA ALA A 17 13.94 9.20 23.02
C ALA A 17 15.10 8.82 22.08
N MET A 18 16.29 8.65 22.67
CA MET A 18 17.52 8.30 21.95
C MET A 18 18.03 6.90 22.32
N GLU A 19 17.56 6.36 23.44
CA GLU A 19 18.01 5.07 23.95
C GLU A 19 17.11 3.94 23.41
N GLU A 20 17.74 2.86 22.97
CA GLU A 20 17.05 1.70 22.39
C GLU A 20 16.03 1.08 23.37
N GLU A 21 16.40 0.98 24.65
CA GLU A 21 15.52 0.43 25.69
C GLU A 21 14.22 1.21 25.86
N GLU A 22 14.29 2.55 25.78
CA GLU A 22 13.08 3.38 25.83
C GLU A 22 12.16 3.12 24.65
N ILE A 23 12.72 2.95 23.44
CA ILE A 23 11.95 2.64 22.23
C ILE A 23 11.29 1.27 22.34
N LEU A 24 12.01 0.25 22.84
CA LEU A 24 11.46 -1.08 23.08
C LEU A 24 10.29 -1.05 24.08
N GLN A 25 10.39 -0.24 25.15
CA GLN A 25 9.29 -0.08 26.11
C GLN A 25 8.07 0.60 25.48
N ILE A 26 8.26 1.61 24.63
CA ILE A 26 7.17 2.26 23.89
C ILE A 26 6.48 1.26 22.96
N LEU A 27 7.25 0.46 22.22
CA LEU A 27 6.71 -0.53 21.28
C LEU A 27 5.94 -1.69 21.95
N LYS A 28 6.20 -1.96 23.23
CA LYS A 28 5.45 -2.94 24.04
C LYS A 28 4.08 -2.44 24.49
N CYS A 29 3.82 -1.14 24.43
CA CYS A 29 2.54 -0.59 24.86
C CYS A 29 1.41 -1.05 23.94
N PRO A 30 0.27 -1.52 24.49
CA PRO A 30 -0.88 -1.90 23.71
C PRO A 30 -1.36 -0.77 22.78
N GLY A 31 -1.72 -1.10 21.54
CA GLY A 31 -2.17 -0.11 20.56
C GLY A 31 -1.07 0.61 19.80
N ILE A 32 0.20 0.53 20.20
CA ILE A 32 1.31 1.11 19.44
C ILE A 32 1.64 0.22 18.25
N LYS A 33 1.67 0.83 17.07
CA LYS A 33 1.99 0.17 15.80
C LYS A 33 3.33 0.62 15.21
N GLY A 34 3.93 1.65 15.79
CA GLY A 34 5.23 2.13 15.37
C GLY A 34 5.72 3.32 16.19
N VAL A 35 6.99 3.63 16.00
CA VAL A 35 7.64 4.82 16.56
C VAL A 35 8.30 5.60 15.45
N SER A 36 8.33 6.91 15.63
CA SER A 36 9.07 7.86 14.80
C SER A 36 9.84 8.81 15.71
N GLY A 37 10.89 9.42 15.20
CA GLY A 37 11.67 10.41 15.97
C GLY A 37 13.17 10.23 15.87
N LYS A 38 13.90 10.79 16.83
CA LYS A 38 15.36 10.91 16.75
C LYS A 38 16.08 9.56 16.69
N PHE A 39 15.67 8.59 17.51
CA PHE A 39 16.29 7.25 17.49
C PHE A 39 16.22 6.60 16.11
N ILE A 40 15.01 6.59 15.51
CA ILE A 40 14.77 5.97 14.20
C ILE A 40 15.45 6.71 13.04
N SER A 41 15.82 7.97 13.26
CA SER A 41 16.48 8.83 12.27
C SER A 41 18.01 8.83 12.37
N GLN A 42 18.59 8.04 13.27
CA GLN A 42 20.05 7.93 13.39
C GLN A 42 20.66 7.30 12.13
N PRO A 43 21.71 7.89 11.53
CA PRO A 43 22.34 7.38 10.32
C PRO A 43 22.93 5.97 10.45
N ASP A 44 23.41 5.66 11.66
CA ASP A 44 24.17 4.45 11.97
C ASP A 44 23.28 3.35 12.59
N LEU A 45 21.95 3.56 12.68
CA LEU A 45 21.05 2.58 13.25
C LEU A 45 20.97 1.34 12.35
N ASP A 46 21.41 0.20 12.87
CA ASP A 46 21.18 -1.08 12.21
C ASP A 46 19.74 -1.56 12.46
N PHE A 47 18.86 -1.26 11.52
CA PHE A 47 17.46 -1.65 11.59
C PHE A 47 17.24 -3.17 11.62
N ALA A 48 18.13 -3.96 11.02
CA ALA A 48 18.00 -5.40 11.03
C ALA A 48 18.29 -5.95 12.43
N GLU A 49 19.36 -5.46 13.08
CA GLU A 49 19.66 -5.82 14.46
C GLU A 49 18.59 -5.33 15.43
N PHE A 50 18.13 -4.09 15.28
CA PHE A 50 17.04 -3.55 16.11
C PHE A 50 15.75 -4.37 15.99
N LYS A 51 15.33 -4.75 14.78
CA LYS A 51 14.18 -5.62 14.56
C LYS A 51 14.35 -7.01 15.18
N LYS A 52 15.57 -7.56 15.13
CA LYS A 52 15.89 -8.83 15.77
C LYS A 52 15.74 -8.74 17.30
N LYS A 53 16.19 -7.66 17.92
CA LYS A 53 15.97 -7.40 19.35
C LYS A 53 14.49 -7.24 19.66
N CYS A 54 13.73 -6.49 18.85
CA CYS A 54 12.27 -6.41 18.98
C CYS A 54 11.62 -7.79 19.00
N SER A 55 12.03 -8.68 18.10
CA SER A 55 11.51 -10.05 18.04
C SER A 55 11.86 -10.88 19.29
N GLN A 56 13.07 -10.73 19.83
CA GLN A 56 13.49 -11.36 21.08
C GLN A 56 12.66 -10.89 22.29
N GLU A 57 12.19 -9.65 22.25
CA GLU A 57 11.32 -9.04 23.28
C GLU A 57 9.82 -9.24 22.99
N ASN A 58 9.46 -10.18 22.09
CA ASN A 58 8.09 -10.47 21.65
C ASN A 58 7.34 -9.27 21.03
N ILE A 59 8.06 -8.28 20.52
CA ILE A 59 7.49 -7.17 19.77
C ILE A 59 7.39 -7.61 18.30
N LYS A 60 6.16 -7.70 17.78
CA LYS A 60 5.92 -8.12 16.40
C LYS A 60 6.35 -7.02 15.43
N MET A 61 7.42 -7.27 14.68
CA MET A 61 7.96 -6.37 13.66
C MET A 61 7.85 -7.01 12.28
N THR A 62 7.70 -6.17 11.26
CA THR A 62 7.85 -6.63 9.88
C THR A 62 9.35 -6.81 9.60
N SER A 63 9.79 -8.05 9.42
CA SER A 63 11.14 -8.38 8.96
C SER A 63 11.05 -8.97 7.55
N PHE A 64 12.03 -8.60 6.71
CA PHE A 64 12.26 -9.26 5.45
C PHE A 64 13.55 -10.09 5.61
N GLU A 65 13.39 -11.39 5.53
CA GLU A 65 14.50 -12.32 5.50
C GLU A 65 14.37 -13.15 4.23
N SER A 66 15.43 -13.24 3.45
CA SER A 66 15.42 -14.13 2.29
C SER A 66 15.59 -15.57 2.77
N ILE A 67 14.79 -16.46 2.21
CA ILE A 67 14.92 -17.91 2.43
C ILE A 67 15.92 -18.56 1.46
N MET A 68 16.50 -17.77 0.55
CA MET A 68 17.47 -18.20 -0.47
C MET A 68 18.60 -17.19 -0.55
N GLU A 69 19.80 -17.68 -0.81
CA GLU A 69 20.96 -16.83 -1.11
C GLU A 69 20.91 -16.33 -2.56
N PHE A 70 21.41 -15.13 -2.81
CA PHE A 70 21.45 -14.56 -4.16
C PHE A 70 22.19 -15.44 -5.17
N THR A 71 23.18 -16.18 -4.72
CA THR A 71 23.97 -17.14 -5.51
C THR A 71 23.17 -18.34 -6.03
N GLU A 72 21.97 -18.57 -5.47
CA GLU A 72 21.06 -19.63 -5.93
C GLU A 72 20.19 -19.21 -7.11
N PHE A 73 20.21 -17.91 -7.48
CA PHE A 73 19.46 -17.39 -8.61
C PHE A 73 20.18 -17.63 -9.92
N LYS A 74 19.41 -17.84 -10.98
CA LYS A 74 19.94 -17.89 -12.35
C LYS A 74 20.06 -16.47 -12.91
N LEU A 75 21.25 -15.94 -12.83
CA LEU A 75 21.54 -14.59 -13.28
C LEU A 75 21.76 -14.55 -14.81
N ASN A 76 21.52 -13.39 -15.42
CA ASN A 76 21.87 -13.15 -16.80
C ASN A 76 23.40 -13.03 -16.98
N SER A 77 23.87 -12.82 -18.22
CA SER A 77 25.30 -12.70 -18.56
C SER A 77 26.02 -11.53 -17.82
N ASP A 78 25.27 -10.57 -17.34
CA ASP A 78 25.80 -9.40 -16.62
C ASP A 78 25.79 -9.60 -15.08
N GLY A 79 25.43 -10.80 -14.60
CA GLY A 79 25.31 -11.09 -13.18
C GLY A 79 24.10 -10.43 -12.51
N LEU A 80 23.06 -10.15 -13.29
CA LEU A 80 21.85 -9.46 -12.82
C LEU A 80 20.63 -10.36 -12.92
N ILE A 81 19.66 -10.13 -12.01
CA ILE A 81 18.34 -10.73 -12.09
C ILE A 81 17.30 -9.66 -12.47
N PRO A 82 16.40 -9.91 -13.43
CA PRO A 82 15.29 -9.03 -13.72
C PRO A 82 14.26 -9.06 -12.58
N VAL A 83 13.63 -7.91 -12.35
CA VAL A 83 12.60 -7.74 -11.32
C VAL A 83 11.38 -7.09 -11.95
N ILE A 84 10.29 -7.83 -12.00
CA ILE A 84 8.97 -7.31 -12.33
C ILE A 84 8.41 -6.66 -11.07
N VAL A 85 8.02 -5.39 -11.16
CA VAL A 85 7.50 -4.64 -10.03
C VAL A 85 6.00 -4.42 -10.21
N GLN A 86 5.23 -4.83 -9.22
CA GLN A 86 3.77 -4.84 -9.24
C GLN A 86 3.21 -4.06 -8.03
N ASN A 87 2.17 -3.28 -8.26
CA ASN A 87 1.41 -2.67 -7.17
C ASN A 87 0.70 -3.78 -6.37
N TYR A 88 0.90 -3.82 -5.05
CA TYR A 88 0.35 -4.90 -4.22
C TYR A 88 -1.17 -4.86 -4.07
N LYS A 89 -1.80 -3.67 -4.20
CA LYS A 89 -3.26 -3.48 -4.09
C LYS A 89 -3.98 -3.77 -5.40
N THR A 90 -3.49 -3.18 -6.50
CA THR A 90 -4.18 -3.21 -7.79
C THR A 90 -3.73 -4.33 -8.70
N GLY A 91 -2.60 -4.97 -8.40
CA GLY A 91 -1.98 -5.96 -9.28
C GLY A 91 -1.38 -5.36 -10.57
N GLU A 92 -1.38 -4.05 -10.74
CA GLU A 92 -0.81 -3.38 -11.92
C GLU A 92 0.71 -3.56 -11.97
N VAL A 93 1.24 -3.90 -13.14
CA VAL A 93 2.69 -3.95 -13.37
C VAL A 93 3.22 -2.54 -13.55
N LEU A 94 4.09 -2.12 -12.64
CA LEU A 94 4.59 -0.75 -12.57
C LEU A 94 5.83 -0.52 -13.45
N MET A 95 6.78 -1.45 -13.39
CA MET A 95 8.03 -1.35 -14.12
C MET A 95 8.78 -2.68 -14.14
N LEU A 96 9.82 -2.75 -14.98
CA LEU A 96 10.84 -3.78 -14.94
C LEU A 96 12.19 -3.13 -14.65
N ALA A 97 12.94 -3.71 -13.74
CA ALA A 97 14.29 -3.28 -13.37
C ALA A 97 15.23 -4.47 -13.18
N TYR A 98 16.44 -4.24 -12.72
CA TYR A 98 17.44 -5.29 -12.48
C TYR A 98 18.08 -5.11 -11.11
N MET A 99 18.48 -6.22 -10.50
CA MET A 99 19.25 -6.25 -9.27
C MET A 99 20.54 -7.04 -9.46
N ASN A 100 21.62 -6.58 -8.81
CA ASN A 100 22.76 -7.38 -8.43
C ASN A 100 22.62 -7.78 -6.95
N GLU A 101 23.54 -8.55 -6.42
CA GLU A 101 23.54 -9.03 -5.03
C GLU A 101 23.39 -7.89 -4.03
N GLU A 102 24.21 -6.85 -4.14
CA GLU A 102 24.19 -5.70 -3.23
C GLU A 102 22.84 -4.96 -3.24
N ALA A 103 22.20 -4.82 -4.41
CA ALA A 103 20.86 -4.20 -4.52
C ALA A 103 19.77 -5.08 -3.89
N PHE A 104 19.90 -6.39 -4.02
CA PHE A 104 19.02 -7.35 -3.37
C PHE A 104 19.15 -7.27 -1.85
N ASP A 105 20.37 -7.36 -1.33
CA ASP A 105 20.65 -7.30 0.11
C ASP A 105 20.18 -5.97 0.71
N HIS A 106 20.44 -4.86 0.03
CA HIS A 106 19.97 -3.57 0.48
C HIS A 106 18.43 -3.50 0.49
N THR A 107 17.76 -4.10 -0.48
CA THR A 107 16.29 -4.20 -0.51
C THR A 107 15.76 -5.01 0.68
N ILE A 108 16.34 -6.17 0.96
CA ILE A 108 15.98 -7.01 2.11
C ILE A 108 16.21 -6.26 3.43
N LYS A 109 17.37 -5.64 3.58
CA LYS A 109 17.75 -4.90 4.80
C LYS A 109 16.83 -3.71 5.08
N THR A 110 16.45 -2.94 4.05
CA THR A 110 15.75 -1.66 4.22
C THR A 110 14.25 -1.73 3.99
N GLY A 111 13.77 -2.77 3.31
CA GLY A 111 12.40 -2.86 2.84
C GLY A 111 12.05 -1.86 1.72
N LYS A 112 13.05 -1.18 1.16
CA LYS A 112 12.91 -0.23 0.04
C LYS A 112 13.55 -0.83 -1.21
N MET A 113 12.82 -0.79 -2.33
CA MET A 113 13.33 -1.32 -3.60
C MET A 113 14.58 -0.58 -4.02
N THR A 114 15.65 -1.34 -4.16
CA THR A 114 16.95 -0.90 -4.65
C THR A 114 17.28 -1.69 -5.92
N TYR A 115 17.74 -0.99 -6.92
CA TYR A 115 18.01 -1.57 -8.25
C TYR A 115 19.43 -1.28 -8.70
N TYR A 116 19.87 -2.06 -9.70
CA TYR A 116 21.12 -1.82 -10.41
C TYR A 116 20.84 -1.19 -11.78
N SER A 117 21.41 -0.03 -12.03
CA SER A 117 21.32 0.65 -13.33
C SER A 117 22.38 0.10 -14.29
N ARG A 118 21.93 -0.61 -15.33
CA ARG A 118 22.81 -1.17 -16.37
C ARG A 118 23.60 -0.10 -17.13
N SER A 119 22.97 1.06 -17.39
CA SER A 119 23.61 2.17 -18.13
C SER A 119 24.60 2.95 -17.28
N ARG A 120 24.27 3.21 -16.01
CA ARG A 120 25.14 3.97 -15.09
C ARG A 120 26.12 3.10 -14.33
N LYS A 121 25.92 1.77 -14.35
CA LYS A 121 26.70 0.76 -13.61
C LYS A 121 26.80 1.07 -12.11
N THR A 122 25.67 1.49 -11.53
CA THR A 122 25.55 1.84 -10.11
C THR A 122 24.20 1.44 -9.55
N GLN A 123 24.15 1.26 -8.26
CA GLN A 123 22.90 1.07 -7.52
C GLN A 123 22.12 2.38 -7.40
N TRP A 124 20.84 2.26 -7.18
CA TRP A 124 19.95 3.37 -6.86
C TRP A 124 18.72 2.89 -6.08
N VAL A 125 18.37 3.61 -5.04
CA VAL A 125 17.14 3.37 -4.28
C VAL A 125 16.00 4.08 -4.99
N LYS A 126 14.94 3.34 -5.29
CA LYS A 126 13.76 3.91 -5.93
C LYS A 126 13.13 4.97 -5.04
N GLY A 127 13.03 6.18 -5.54
CA GLY A 127 12.45 7.32 -4.82
C GLY A 127 13.44 8.16 -4.02
N GLU A 128 14.71 7.80 -3.97
CA GLU A 128 15.73 8.55 -3.20
C GLU A 128 15.76 10.05 -3.54
N THR A 129 15.62 10.39 -4.81
CA THR A 129 15.63 11.79 -5.27
C THR A 129 14.22 12.38 -5.39
N SER A 130 13.23 11.57 -5.81
CA SER A 130 11.88 12.05 -6.13
C SER A 130 10.88 11.97 -4.99
N GLY A 131 11.20 11.22 -3.92
CA GLY A 131 10.23 10.84 -2.88
C GLY A 131 9.28 9.70 -3.27
N HIS A 132 9.31 9.24 -4.54
CA HIS A 132 8.43 8.19 -5.04
C HIS A 132 9.00 6.79 -4.70
N TYR A 133 9.04 6.48 -3.41
CA TYR A 133 9.56 5.22 -2.90
C TYR A 133 8.69 4.03 -3.28
N GLN A 134 9.31 2.86 -3.27
CA GLN A 134 8.66 1.55 -3.38
C GLN A 134 8.98 0.75 -2.13
N TYR A 135 7.97 0.53 -1.29
CA TYR A 135 8.11 -0.28 -0.08
C TYR A 135 7.72 -1.73 -0.37
N VAL A 136 8.61 -2.66 -0.05
CA VAL A 136 8.40 -4.09 -0.30
C VAL A 136 7.25 -4.62 0.55
N LYS A 137 6.31 -5.31 -0.07
CA LYS A 137 5.29 -6.13 0.60
C LYS A 137 5.63 -7.62 0.49
N SER A 138 6.09 -8.07 -0.69
CA SER A 138 6.63 -9.41 -0.89
C SER A 138 7.64 -9.42 -2.04
N LEU A 139 8.59 -10.35 -1.96
CA LEU A 139 9.47 -10.76 -3.05
C LEU A 139 9.25 -12.26 -3.26
N THR A 140 9.04 -12.64 -4.51
CA THR A 140 8.94 -14.05 -4.92
C THR A 140 9.83 -14.27 -6.14
N ILE A 141 10.37 -15.46 -6.24
CA ILE A 141 11.14 -15.89 -7.41
C ILE A 141 10.28 -16.83 -8.25
N ASP A 142 10.47 -16.83 -9.54
CA ASP A 142 9.75 -17.72 -10.43
C ASP A 142 10.24 -19.18 -10.37
N CYS A 143 9.61 -20.07 -11.14
CA CYS A 143 9.82 -21.52 -11.03
C CYS A 143 11.21 -21.99 -11.46
N ASP A 144 11.88 -21.28 -12.33
CA ASP A 144 13.24 -21.61 -12.82
C ASP A 144 14.33 -20.66 -12.29
N ARG A 145 13.95 -19.75 -11.38
CA ARG A 145 14.82 -18.88 -10.58
C ARG A 145 15.57 -17.82 -11.37
N ASP A 146 15.02 -17.34 -12.46
CA ASP A 146 15.64 -16.33 -13.30
C ASP A 146 14.96 -14.96 -13.28
N THR A 147 13.81 -14.82 -12.59
CA THR A 147 13.03 -13.59 -12.51
C THR A 147 12.40 -13.39 -11.13
N LEU A 148 12.52 -12.20 -10.57
CA LEU A 148 11.85 -11.80 -9.33
C LEU A 148 10.54 -11.07 -9.62
N LEU A 149 9.52 -11.35 -8.83
CA LEU A 149 8.30 -10.54 -8.73
C LEU A 149 8.30 -9.81 -7.39
N ALA A 150 8.38 -8.48 -7.44
CA ALA A 150 8.27 -7.61 -6.27
C ALA A 150 6.86 -7.00 -6.20
N LYS A 151 6.08 -7.33 -5.19
CA LYS A 151 4.86 -6.60 -4.86
C LYS A 151 5.21 -5.46 -3.92
N VAL A 152 4.86 -4.24 -4.28
CA VAL A 152 5.28 -3.03 -3.59
C VAL A 152 4.12 -2.10 -3.29
N ASP A 153 4.27 -1.33 -2.22
CA ASP A 153 3.50 -0.14 -1.95
C ASP A 153 4.19 1.04 -2.63
N GLN A 154 3.61 1.55 -3.70
CA GLN A 154 4.18 2.61 -4.52
C GLN A 154 3.72 3.97 -4.04
N VAL A 155 4.65 4.85 -3.70
CA VAL A 155 4.37 6.27 -3.40
C VAL A 155 4.49 7.10 -4.67
N GLY A 156 3.38 7.73 -5.07
CA GLY A 156 3.34 8.55 -6.29
C GLY A 156 3.60 7.75 -7.58
N PRO A 157 3.96 8.41 -8.68
CA PRO A 157 4.18 7.76 -9.97
C PRO A 157 5.44 6.88 -9.98
N ALA A 158 5.33 5.69 -10.57
CA ALA A 158 6.47 4.78 -10.72
C ALA A 158 7.44 5.25 -11.82
N CYS A 159 6.91 5.82 -12.91
CA CYS A 159 7.72 6.27 -14.04
C CYS A 159 8.36 7.63 -13.78
N HIS A 160 9.58 7.83 -14.29
CA HIS A 160 10.30 9.11 -14.22
C HIS A 160 9.64 10.21 -15.07
N THR A 161 8.74 9.84 -15.99
CA THR A 161 7.95 10.79 -16.79
C THR A 161 6.70 11.30 -16.08
N GLY A 162 6.44 10.83 -14.85
CA GLY A 162 5.25 11.18 -14.07
C GLY A 162 4.04 10.26 -14.29
N ASN A 163 4.16 9.23 -15.14
CA ASN A 163 3.09 8.25 -15.32
C ASN A 163 3.04 7.23 -14.16
N PRO A 164 1.86 6.71 -13.80
CA PRO A 164 1.70 5.72 -12.74
C PRO A 164 2.54 4.46 -12.98
N THR A 165 2.63 4.00 -14.20
CA THR A 165 3.40 2.84 -14.67
C THR A 165 4.36 3.21 -15.79
N CYS A 166 5.40 2.40 -16.03
CA CYS A 166 6.26 2.52 -17.21
C CYS A 166 5.60 1.96 -18.49
N PHE A 167 4.51 1.22 -18.36
CA PHE A 167 3.81 0.54 -19.45
C PHE A 167 2.57 1.32 -19.92
N PHE A 168 2.75 2.60 -20.28
CA PHE A 168 1.68 3.50 -20.67
C PHE A 168 1.58 3.77 -22.18
N GLN A 169 2.44 3.15 -22.99
CA GLN A 169 2.44 3.30 -24.45
C GLN A 169 1.96 2.00 -25.11
N PRO A 170 0.75 1.96 -25.71
CA PRO A 170 0.29 0.77 -26.39
C PRO A 170 1.10 0.54 -27.66
N LEU A 171 1.50 -0.71 -27.90
CA LEU A 171 2.13 -1.14 -29.17
C LEU A 171 1.10 -1.61 -30.18
N VAL A 172 -0.04 -2.12 -29.71
CA VAL A 172 -1.13 -2.60 -30.56
C VAL A 172 -2.42 -1.94 -30.06
N GLY A 173 -3.15 -1.30 -30.94
CA GLY A 173 -4.50 -0.81 -30.64
C GLY A 173 -5.45 -2.00 -30.53
N THR A 174 -6.26 -2.04 -29.48
CA THR A 174 -7.28 -3.06 -29.26
C THR A 174 -8.57 -2.39 -28.81
N ASP A 175 -9.71 -3.06 -29.03
CA ASP A 175 -11.01 -2.67 -28.45
C ASP A 175 -11.17 -3.23 -27.02
N TYR A 176 -10.09 -3.74 -26.44
CA TYR A 176 -10.09 -4.27 -25.07
C TYR A 176 -10.24 -3.13 -24.06
N ASP A 177 -11.20 -3.27 -23.18
CA ASP A 177 -11.37 -2.37 -22.03
C ASP A 177 -10.30 -2.69 -20.98
N GLU A 178 -9.34 -1.77 -20.83
CA GLU A 178 -8.22 -1.88 -19.88
C GLU A 178 -8.60 -1.44 -18.46
N THR A 179 -9.89 -1.19 -18.19
CA THR A 179 -10.33 -0.80 -16.84
C THR A 179 -9.97 -1.88 -15.82
N ASN A 180 -9.07 -1.55 -14.90
CA ASN A 180 -8.72 -2.41 -13.78
C ASN A 180 -9.73 -2.19 -12.64
N PRO A 181 -10.61 -3.17 -12.34
CA PRO A 181 -11.62 -2.99 -11.30
C PRO A 181 -11.05 -2.66 -9.92
N LEU A 182 -9.91 -3.29 -9.56
CA LEU A 182 -9.26 -3.03 -8.26
C LEU A 182 -8.74 -1.60 -8.17
N GLN A 183 -8.21 -1.06 -9.28
CA GLN A 183 -7.75 0.32 -9.35
C GLN A 183 -8.91 1.32 -9.26
N VAL A 184 -10.06 1.02 -9.89
CA VAL A 184 -11.25 1.88 -9.79
C VAL A 184 -11.69 2.00 -8.34
N PHE A 185 -11.85 0.88 -7.63
CA PHE A 185 -12.24 0.89 -6.23
C PHE A 185 -11.26 1.67 -5.35
N GLU A 186 -9.94 1.44 -5.52
CA GLU A 186 -8.92 2.16 -4.77
C GLU A 186 -8.96 3.66 -5.07
N THR A 187 -9.05 4.05 -6.34
CA THR A 187 -9.09 5.47 -6.75
C THR A 187 -10.30 6.20 -6.18
N VAL A 188 -11.48 5.57 -6.21
CA VAL A 188 -12.71 6.16 -5.64
C VAL A 188 -12.56 6.31 -4.13
N TYR A 189 -12.10 5.27 -3.45
CA TYR A 189 -11.88 5.30 -2.00
C TYR A 189 -10.88 6.38 -1.59
N GLU A 190 -9.71 6.45 -2.25
CA GLU A 190 -8.69 7.49 -1.99
C GLU A 190 -9.23 8.89 -2.24
N THR A 191 -10.06 9.07 -3.27
CA THR A 191 -10.74 10.35 -3.54
C THR A 191 -11.66 10.74 -2.38
N ILE A 192 -12.42 9.80 -1.82
CA ILE A 192 -13.30 10.04 -0.68
C ILE A 192 -12.46 10.40 0.57
N VAL A 193 -11.37 9.67 0.82
CA VAL A 193 -10.41 9.98 1.90
C VAL A 193 -9.83 11.38 1.74
N ASP A 194 -9.41 11.74 0.53
CA ASP A 194 -8.89 13.07 0.24
C ASP A 194 -9.93 14.16 0.50
N ARG A 195 -11.19 13.97 0.08
CA ARG A 195 -12.26 14.92 0.33
C ARG A 195 -12.55 15.12 1.82
N LYS A 196 -12.38 14.09 2.64
CA LYS A 196 -12.50 14.22 4.10
C LYS A 196 -11.36 15.04 4.71
N LYS A 197 -10.13 14.86 4.23
CA LYS A 197 -8.94 15.55 4.72
C LYS A 197 -8.79 16.97 4.17
N ASN A 198 -9.10 17.14 2.88
CA ASN A 198 -8.95 18.36 2.11
C ASN A 198 -10.29 18.75 1.48
N PRO A 199 -11.21 19.37 2.24
CA PRO A 199 -12.53 19.71 1.76
C PRO A 199 -12.48 20.61 0.52
N LYS A 200 -13.35 20.31 -0.46
CA LYS A 200 -13.50 21.09 -1.69
C LYS A 200 -14.90 21.66 -1.80
N GLU A 201 -15.01 22.95 -2.05
CA GLU A 201 -16.28 23.64 -2.24
C GLU A 201 -17.11 22.98 -3.35
N GLY A 202 -18.42 22.81 -3.11
CA GLY A 202 -19.34 22.16 -4.04
C GLY A 202 -19.24 20.64 -4.12
N SER A 203 -18.38 20.00 -3.34
CA SER A 203 -18.23 18.54 -3.31
C SER A 203 -19.42 17.88 -2.59
N TYR A 204 -20.09 16.96 -3.28
CA TYR A 204 -21.12 16.11 -2.68
C TYR A 204 -20.58 15.24 -1.54
N THR A 205 -19.38 14.69 -1.69
CA THR A 205 -18.70 13.92 -0.64
C THR A 205 -18.53 14.75 0.64
N ASN A 206 -18.08 16.00 0.50
CA ASN A 206 -17.93 16.90 1.64
C ASN A 206 -19.29 17.23 2.27
N TYR A 207 -20.34 17.47 1.49
CA TYR A 207 -21.69 17.65 2.00
C TYR A 207 -22.13 16.46 2.87
N LEU A 208 -21.82 15.22 2.49
CA LEU A 208 -22.16 14.04 3.30
C LEU A 208 -21.41 14.05 4.64
N PHE A 209 -20.12 14.34 4.65
CA PHE A 209 -19.33 14.43 5.89
C PHE A 209 -19.79 15.58 6.78
N ASP A 210 -20.09 16.74 6.21
CA ASP A 210 -20.58 17.92 6.94
C ASP A 210 -21.93 17.67 7.61
N LYS A 211 -22.81 16.88 6.97
CA LYS A 211 -24.11 16.48 7.53
C LYS A 211 -24.01 15.33 8.54
N GLY A 212 -22.86 14.67 8.59
CA GLY A 212 -22.53 13.65 9.56
C GLY A 212 -23.16 12.29 9.31
N ILE A 213 -22.92 11.40 10.27
CA ILE A 213 -23.22 9.97 10.17
C ILE A 213 -24.70 9.66 9.82
N ASP A 214 -25.66 10.41 10.37
CA ASP A 214 -27.07 10.15 10.12
C ASP A 214 -27.44 10.37 8.64
N LYS A 215 -26.84 11.38 7.99
CA LYS A 215 -27.03 11.62 6.56
C LYS A 215 -26.40 10.54 5.71
N ILE A 216 -25.21 10.08 6.09
CA ILE A 216 -24.50 8.99 5.40
C ILE A 216 -25.33 7.70 5.49
N LEU A 217 -25.77 7.33 6.70
CA LEU A 217 -26.60 6.13 6.92
C LEU A 217 -27.93 6.21 6.17
N LYS A 218 -28.55 7.41 6.15
CA LYS A 218 -29.77 7.63 5.36
C LYS A 218 -29.53 7.31 3.89
N LYS A 219 -28.43 7.79 3.30
CA LYS A 219 -28.08 7.51 1.89
C LYS A 219 -27.81 6.03 1.64
N VAL A 220 -27.03 5.37 2.48
CA VAL A 220 -26.80 3.91 2.37
C VAL A 220 -28.12 3.14 2.36
N GLY A 221 -29.08 3.51 3.22
CA GLY A 221 -30.41 2.88 3.28
C GLY A 221 -31.28 3.20 2.05
N GLU A 222 -31.23 4.43 1.54
CA GLU A 222 -31.90 4.83 0.29
C GLU A 222 -31.41 3.99 -0.88
N GLU A 223 -30.07 3.96 -1.15
CA GLU A 223 -29.49 3.23 -2.27
C GLU A 223 -29.72 1.71 -2.17
N ALA A 224 -29.66 1.14 -0.95
CA ALA A 224 -30.01 -0.26 -0.74
C ALA A 224 -31.48 -0.55 -1.09
N THR A 225 -32.39 0.38 -0.83
CA THR A 225 -33.80 0.23 -1.14
C THR A 225 -34.03 0.38 -2.65
N GLU A 226 -33.40 1.36 -3.29
CA GLU A 226 -33.46 1.60 -4.74
C GLU A 226 -32.91 0.40 -5.51
N LEU A 227 -31.81 -0.20 -5.05
CA LEU A 227 -31.27 -1.46 -5.59
C LEU A 227 -32.31 -2.60 -5.54
N VAL A 228 -33.02 -2.77 -4.41
CA VAL A 228 -34.08 -3.81 -4.28
C VAL A 228 -35.24 -3.56 -5.25
N ILE A 229 -35.59 -2.30 -5.46
CA ILE A 229 -36.66 -1.91 -6.40
C ILE A 229 -36.20 -2.15 -7.84
N ALA A 230 -35.01 -1.68 -8.20
CA ALA A 230 -34.40 -1.86 -9.53
C ALA A 230 -34.27 -3.34 -9.91
N ALA A 231 -33.92 -4.20 -8.94
CA ALA A 231 -33.80 -5.66 -9.16
C ALA A 231 -35.14 -6.34 -9.54
N LYS A 232 -36.26 -5.68 -9.38
CA LYS A 232 -37.57 -6.17 -9.82
C LYS A 232 -37.92 -5.76 -11.27
N ASN A 233 -37.18 -4.79 -11.82
CA ASN A 233 -37.34 -4.32 -13.18
C ASN A 233 -36.57 -5.21 -14.16
N PRO A 234 -37.06 -5.37 -15.42
CA PRO A 234 -36.38 -6.20 -16.40
C PRO A 234 -35.09 -5.56 -16.96
N ASN A 235 -34.86 -4.28 -16.69
CA ASN A 235 -33.72 -3.54 -17.24
C ASN A 235 -32.48 -3.68 -16.30
N PRO A 236 -31.42 -4.41 -16.70
CA PRO A 236 -30.23 -4.59 -15.87
C PRO A 236 -29.41 -3.30 -15.68
N GLU A 237 -29.60 -2.28 -16.53
CA GLU A 237 -28.89 -1.00 -16.41
C GLU A 237 -29.27 -0.26 -15.14
N GLU A 238 -30.55 -0.31 -14.73
CA GLU A 238 -31.00 0.30 -13.48
C GLU A 238 -30.28 -0.34 -12.27
N VAL A 239 -30.21 -1.67 -12.24
CA VAL A 239 -29.51 -2.41 -11.18
C VAL A 239 -28.03 -2.03 -11.12
N LYS A 240 -27.39 -1.86 -12.28
CA LYS A 240 -25.99 -1.43 -12.35
C LYS A 240 -25.76 -0.06 -11.71
N TYR A 241 -26.62 0.91 -11.99
CA TYR A 241 -26.53 2.25 -11.39
C TYR A 241 -26.70 2.20 -9.88
N GLU A 242 -27.75 1.51 -9.39
CA GLU A 242 -28.02 1.44 -7.96
C GLU A 242 -26.92 0.69 -7.19
N ILE A 243 -26.30 -0.34 -7.79
CA ILE A 243 -25.12 -1.02 -7.20
C ILE A 243 -23.96 -0.03 -7.08
N ALA A 244 -23.69 0.76 -8.13
CA ALA A 244 -22.60 1.73 -8.10
C ALA A 244 -22.80 2.80 -7.04
N ASP A 245 -24.03 3.33 -6.91
CA ASP A 245 -24.38 4.33 -5.91
C ASP A 245 -24.33 3.76 -4.48
N PHE A 246 -24.81 2.54 -4.29
CA PHE A 246 -24.71 1.84 -3.01
C PHE A 246 -23.22 1.64 -2.61
N LEU A 247 -22.38 1.17 -3.53
CA LEU A 247 -20.93 0.99 -3.27
C LEU A 247 -20.26 2.31 -2.93
N TYR A 248 -20.58 3.39 -3.65
CA TYR A 248 -20.05 4.71 -3.36
C TYR A 248 -20.41 5.19 -1.94
N HIS A 249 -21.67 5.11 -1.54
CA HIS A 249 -22.11 5.53 -0.21
C HIS A 249 -21.59 4.59 0.89
N ALA A 250 -21.42 3.30 0.59
CA ALA A 250 -20.74 2.35 1.49
C ALA A 250 -19.27 2.75 1.72
N MET A 251 -18.54 3.17 0.67
CA MET A 251 -17.18 3.70 0.82
C MET A 251 -17.12 4.98 1.67
N VAL A 252 -18.09 5.89 1.51
CA VAL A 252 -18.18 7.08 2.38
C VAL A 252 -18.37 6.67 3.85
N LEU A 253 -19.23 5.68 4.11
CA LEU A 253 -19.41 5.12 5.45
C LEU A 253 -18.13 4.47 5.98
N MET A 254 -17.42 3.71 5.15
CA MET A 254 -16.11 3.11 5.51
C MET A 254 -15.12 4.19 5.98
N VAL A 255 -14.95 5.25 5.19
CA VAL A 255 -14.06 6.37 5.53
C VAL A 255 -14.51 7.09 6.81
N GLU A 256 -15.83 7.24 7.03
CA GLU A 256 -16.36 7.82 8.26
C GLU A 256 -16.05 6.98 9.49
N LYS A 257 -16.05 5.65 9.36
CA LYS A 257 -15.75 4.70 10.43
C LYS A 257 -14.27 4.32 10.52
N GLY A 258 -13.40 4.83 9.64
CA GLY A 258 -11.97 4.50 9.62
C GLY A 258 -11.66 3.10 9.13
N LEU A 259 -12.55 2.48 8.35
CA LEU A 259 -12.36 1.17 7.72
C LEU A 259 -11.70 1.32 6.36
N THR A 260 -10.83 0.38 6.02
CA THR A 260 -10.15 0.28 4.72
C THR A 260 -10.73 -0.83 3.85
N TRP A 261 -10.36 -0.84 2.56
CA TRP A 261 -10.69 -1.98 1.70
C TRP A 261 -10.03 -3.27 2.17
N GLU A 262 -8.80 -3.20 2.69
CA GLU A 262 -8.11 -4.35 3.26
C GLU A 262 -8.91 -4.99 4.40
N ASP A 263 -9.57 -4.20 5.24
CA ASP A 263 -10.43 -4.71 6.33
C ASP A 263 -11.63 -5.47 5.76
N ILE A 264 -12.28 -4.90 4.75
CA ILE A 264 -13.47 -5.50 4.13
C ILE A 264 -13.13 -6.78 3.35
N VAL A 265 -12.05 -6.77 2.55
CA VAL A 265 -11.69 -7.95 1.75
C VAL A 265 -11.17 -9.10 2.61
N LYS A 266 -10.52 -8.83 3.75
CA LYS A 266 -10.17 -9.87 4.72
C LYS A 266 -11.41 -10.56 5.27
N GLU A 267 -12.39 -9.77 5.73
CA GLU A 267 -13.65 -10.31 6.24
C GLU A 267 -14.40 -11.11 5.17
N LEU A 268 -14.35 -10.69 3.90
CA LEU A 268 -14.94 -11.44 2.79
C LEU A 268 -14.17 -12.73 2.46
N ALA A 269 -12.84 -12.70 2.57
CA ALA A 269 -11.99 -13.88 2.28
C ALA A 269 -12.14 -14.97 3.35
N ASP A 270 -12.51 -14.61 4.56
CA ASP A 270 -12.72 -15.54 5.69
C ASP A 270 -14.12 -16.21 5.67
N ARG A 271 -14.99 -15.87 4.69
CA ARG A 271 -16.35 -16.46 4.51
C ARG A 271 -16.33 -17.63 3.55
#